data_6495f5bd72a8bd7ab077ddfc65269dde
#
_entry.id   6495f5bd72a8bd7ab077ddfc65269dde
#
_cell.length_a   1.000
_cell.length_b   1.000
_cell.length_c   1.000
_cell.angle_alpha   90.00
_cell.angle_beta   90.00
_cell.angle_gamma   90.00
#
_symmetry.space_group_name_H-M   'P 1'
#
loop_
_entity.id
_entity.type
_entity.pdbx_description
1 polymer ?
#
loop_
_entity_poly.entity_id
_entity_poly.type
_entity_poly.pdbx_seq_one_letter_code
_entity_poly.pdbx_strand_id
1 'polypeptide(L)'
;NIPGYKKNQVICRKGPFTAAVESLQIMLSGKTSHASEPEKGVSPASAVADIIRYFETLNQTDKSRPDYFLSTPIQIKMGADAFGTTAGEATVGYTFRAWYNTLFGQKKDEAEKGIKNVVRKTEGLDVRFRWIEPFASCENNADAVQRIMLAAEKCKLNYVEKPEPFSWGEDFGLITNEYPGALFGLGAGTNVPA
;
A
#
# COMPACT_ATOMS: atom_id res chain seq x y z
N ASN A 1 -14.32 -14.38 -6.88
CA ASN A 1 -13.77 -15.73 -6.68
C ASN A 1 -12.38 -15.63 -6.06
N ILE A 2 -12.11 -16.46 -5.05
CA ILE A 2 -10.84 -16.42 -4.31
C ILE A 2 -10.11 -17.76 -4.50
N PRO A 3 -8.91 -17.77 -5.13
CA PRO A 3 -8.09 -18.98 -5.25
C PRO A 3 -7.54 -19.40 -3.87
N GLY A 4 -7.10 -20.68 -3.78
CA GLY A 4 -6.57 -21.25 -2.54
C GLY A 4 -7.60 -21.73 -1.53
N TYR A 5 -8.90 -21.50 -1.76
CA TYR A 5 -10.02 -22.02 -0.98
C TYR A 5 -10.80 -23.07 -1.78
N LYS A 6 -11.36 -24.08 -1.10
CA LYS A 6 -12.15 -25.12 -1.76
C LYS A 6 -13.32 -24.47 -2.52
N LYS A 7 -13.67 -25.05 -3.67
CA LYS A 7 -14.79 -24.57 -4.49
C LYS A 7 -16.06 -24.44 -3.64
N ASN A 8 -16.76 -23.32 -3.80
CA ASN A 8 -17.99 -22.97 -3.09
C ASN A 8 -17.86 -22.75 -1.56
N GLN A 9 -16.66 -22.66 -1.02
CA GLN A 9 -16.50 -22.13 0.33
C GLN A 9 -16.86 -20.64 0.35
N VAL A 10 -17.62 -20.22 1.36
CA VAL A 10 -17.90 -18.80 1.62
C VAL A 10 -16.86 -18.29 2.59
N ILE A 11 -16.03 -17.35 2.17
CA ILE A 11 -14.97 -16.73 2.99
C ILE A 11 -15.43 -15.33 3.35
N CYS A 12 -15.52 -15.02 4.65
CA CYS A 12 -15.90 -13.70 5.13
C CYS A 12 -15.22 -13.42 6.47
N ARG A 13 -15.33 -12.20 6.94
CA ARG A 13 -14.96 -11.77 8.31
C ARG A 13 -15.60 -10.43 8.63
N LYS A 14 -15.74 -10.15 9.92
CA LYS A 14 -16.13 -8.82 10.45
C LYS A 14 -14.97 -7.84 10.38
N GLY A 15 -15.27 -6.56 10.21
CA GLY A 15 -14.25 -5.51 10.10
C GLY A 15 -13.49 -5.59 8.77
N PRO A 16 -12.23 -5.19 8.70
CA PRO A 16 -11.48 -5.17 7.44
C PRO A 16 -11.46 -6.53 6.76
N PHE A 17 -11.97 -6.61 5.54
CA PHE A 17 -11.93 -7.81 4.70
C PHE A 17 -10.80 -7.73 3.66
N THR A 18 -10.60 -6.53 3.08
CA THR A 18 -9.46 -6.19 2.22
C THR A 18 -8.75 -4.95 2.73
N ALA A 19 -7.49 -4.78 2.39
CA ALA A 19 -6.68 -3.63 2.80
C ALA A 19 -7.10 -2.33 2.10
N ALA A 20 -6.88 -1.20 2.76
CA ALA A 20 -6.66 0.07 2.07
C ALA A 20 -5.32 -0.01 1.34
N VAL A 21 -5.31 0.40 0.07
CA VAL A 21 -4.11 0.34 -0.80
C VAL A 21 -4.04 1.62 -1.63
N GLU A 22 -2.86 2.21 -1.73
CA GLU A 22 -2.59 3.30 -2.68
C GLU A 22 -1.09 3.36 -2.96
N SER A 23 -0.73 3.84 -4.13
CA SER A 23 0.67 3.97 -4.52
C SER A 23 1.12 5.42 -4.45
N LEU A 24 2.32 5.64 -3.92
CA LEU A 24 2.99 6.92 -3.85
C LEU A 24 4.14 6.99 -4.85
N GLN A 25 4.11 7.98 -5.72
CA GLN A 25 5.24 8.36 -6.55
C GLN A 25 5.90 9.61 -5.96
N ILE A 26 7.18 9.51 -5.60
CA ILE A 26 8.02 10.56 -5.05
C ILE A 26 8.94 11.02 -6.15
N MET A 27 8.80 12.27 -6.58
CA MET A 27 9.64 12.87 -7.61
C MET A 27 10.59 13.86 -6.95
N LEU A 28 11.90 13.58 -7.06
CA LEU A 28 12.96 14.40 -6.52
C LEU A 28 13.62 15.19 -7.67
N SER A 29 13.77 16.48 -7.50
CA SER A 29 14.33 17.38 -8.50
C SER A 29 15.44 18.23 -7.89
N GLY A 30 16.64 18.04 -8.36
CA GLY A 30 17.83 18.78 -8.02
C GLY A 30 18.51 19.34 -9.28
N LYS A 31 19.83 19.18 -9.39
CA LYS A 31 20.63 19.73 -10.50
C LYS A 31 21.74 18.76 -10.90
N THR A 32 21.87 18.49 -12.18
CA THR A 32 23.02 17.75 -12.73
C THR A 32 24.31 18.56 -12.67
N SER A 33 25.45 17.87 -12.62
CA SER A 33 26.77 18.45 -12.73
C SER A 33 27.73 17.48 -13.41
N HIS A 34 28.95 17.92 -13.74
CA HIS A 34 30.01 17.01 -14.16
C HIS A 34 30.40 16.10 -12.99
N ALA A 35 30.70 14.84 -13.26
CA ALA A 35 31.00 13.86 -12.21
C ALA A 35 32.29 14.19 -11.41
N SER A 36 33.22 14.98 -11.99
CA SER A 36 34.40 15.49 -11.27
C SER A 36 34.16 16.74 -10.43
N GLU A 37 32.99 17.37 -10.56
CA GLU A 37 32.59 18.59 -9.85
C GLU A 37 31.18 18.43 -9.21
N PRO A 38 30.99 17.41 -8.35
CA PRO A 38 29.67 17.09 -7.80
C PRO A 38 29.09 18.22 -6.94
N GLU A 39 29.93 19.09 -6.39
CA GLU A 39 29.54 20.26 -5.57
C GLU A 39 28.80 21.34 -6.36
N LYS A 40 28.90 21.33 -7.71
CA LYS A 40 28.19 22.25 -8.61
C LYS A 40 26.78 21.77 -8.94
N GLY A 41 26.43 20.55 -8.54
CA GLY A 41 25.12 19.93 -8.70
C GLY A 41 24.38 19.73 -7.39
N VAL A 42 23.17 19.16 -7.49
CA VAL A 42 22.36 18.70 -6.36
C VAL A 42 21.84 17.32 -6.71
N SER A 43 22.52 16.28 -6.23
CA SER A 43 22.12 14.90 -6.53
C SER A 43 21.07 14.38 -5.53
N PRO A 44 20.00 13.72 -6.00
CA PRO A 44 19.00 13.11 -5.12
C PRO A 44 19.46 11.79 -4.48
N ALA A 45 20.64 11.27 -4.80
CA ALA A 45 21.07 9.92 -4.46
C ALA A 45 21.02 9.61 -2.95
N SER A 46 21.56 10.51 -2.11
CA SER A 46 21.53 10.35 -0.65
C SER A 46 20.10 10.40 -0.10
N ALA A 47 19.26 11.31 -0.64
CA ALA A 47 17.87 11.42 -0.26
C ALA A 47 17.09 10.14 -0.63
N VAL A 48 17.31 9.55 -1.79
CA VAL A 48 16.71 8.26 -2.19
C VAL A 48 17.07 7.16 -1.21
N ALA A 49 18.34 7.03 -0.82
CA ALA A 49 18.79 6.04 0.16
C ALA A 49 18.14 6.25 1.55
N ASP A 50 18.05 7.50 1.99
CA ASP A 50 17.42 7.84 3.27
C ASP A 50 15.91 7.62 3.25
N ILE A 51 15.22 7.88 2.14
CA ILE A 51 13.79 7.58 1.96
C ILE A 51 13.54 6.08 2.07
N ILE A 52 14.37 5.24 1.44
CA ILE A 52 14.24 3.78 1.53
C ILE A 52 14.36 3.31 2.98
N ARG A 53 15.42 3.74 3.69
CA ARG A 53 15.60 3.40 5.10
C ARG A 53 14.45 3.90 5.98
N TYR A 54 13.96 5.11 5.71
CA TYR A 54 12.84 5.67 6.45
C TYR A 54 11.58 4.81 6.31
N PHE A 55 11.23 4.38 5.11
CA PHE A 55 10.06 3.52 4.90
C PHE A 55 10.19 2.15 5.57
N GLU A 56 11.39 1.59 5.65
CA GLU A 56 11.62 0.35 6.41
C GLU A 56 11.23 0.52 7.88
N THR A 57 11.44 1.71 8.46
CA THR A 57 11.09 1.99 9.87
C THR A 57 9.58 2.16 10.09
N LEU A 58 8.80 2.46 9.06
CA LEU A 58 7.35 2.64 9.17
C LEU A 58 6.58 1.31 9.16
N ASN A 59 7.19 0.25 8.64
CA ASN A 59 6.52 -1.03 8.43
C ASN A 59 6.19 -1.72 9.76
N GLN A 60 4.93 -2.15 9.89
CA GLN A 60 4.45 -3.10 10.88
C GLN A 60 3.87 -4.30 10.12
N THR A 61 4.67 -5.36 9.96
CA THR A 61 4.38 -6.46 9.05
C THR A 61 3.60 -7.63 9.65
N ASP A 62 3.36 -7.61 10.96
CA ASP A 62 2.53 -8.61 11.62
C ASP A 62 1.06 -8.42 11.24
N LYS A 63 0.54 -9.32 10.42
CA LYS A 63 -0.83 -9.26 9.88
C LYS A 63 -1.92 -9.46 10.93
N SER A 64 -1.59 -10.02 12.09
CA SER A 64 -2.53 -10.20 13.20
C SER A 64 -2.82 -8.90 13.95
N ARG A 65 -1.98 -7.89 13.78
CA ARG A 65 -2.07 -6.62 14.49
C ARG A 65 -3.01 -5.63 13.78
N PRO A 66 -3.79 -4.85 14.54
CA PRO A 66 -4.68 -3.83 13.98
C PRO A 66 -3.91 -2.64 13.35
N ASP A 67 -2.67 -2.39 13.79
CA ASP A 67 -1.79 -1.35 13.28
C ASP A 67 -0.88 -1.84 12.12
N TYR A 68 -1.25 -2.96 11.48
CA TYR A 68 -0.55 -3.44 10.28
C TYR A 68 -0.44 -2.34 9.23
N PHE A 69 0.80 -2.10 8.81
CA PHE A 69 1.14 -1.20 7.73
C PHE A 69 2.32 -1.74 6.94
N LEU A 70 2.20 -1.75 5.64
CA LEU A 70 3.25 -2.19 4.72
C LEU A 70 3.49 -1.15 3.65
N SER A 71 4.73 -0.72 3.50
CA SER A 71 5.23 0.04 2.36
C SER A 71 6.18 -0.83 1.54
N THR A 72 5.82 -1.08 0.28
CA THR A 72 6.63 -1.92 -0.61
C THR A 72 7.25 -1.05 -1.69
N PRO A 73 8.59 -1.04 -1.87
CA PRO A 73 9.23 -0.33 -2.98
C PRO A 73 8.88 -1.02 -4.30
N ILE A 74 8.41 -0.23 -5.26
CA ILE A 74 7.98 -0.72 -6.58
C ILE A 74 8.92 -0.26 -7.69
N GLN A 75 9.42 0.98 -7.58
CA GLN A 75 10.24 1.57 -8.63
C GLN A 75 11.28 2.51 -8.04
N ILE A 76 12.50 2.46 -8.58
CA ILE A 76 13.52 3.47 -8.38
C ILE A 76 14.11 3.76 -9.76
N LYS A 77 14.02 5.03 -10.19
CA LYS A 77 14.63 5.54 -11.41
C LYS A 77 15.47 6.75 -11.07
N MET A 78 16.74 6.72 -11.42
CA MET A 78 17.67 7.83 -11.17
C MET A 78 18.84 7.74 -12.15
N GLY A 79 19.23 8.89 -12.71
CA GLY A 79 20.36 9.00 -13.62
C GLY A 79 20.10 8.45 -15.02
N ALA A 80 21.17 8.37 -15.78
CA ALA A 80 21.22 7.84 -17.15
C ALA A 80 22.55 7.12 -17.36
N ASP A 81 22.69 6.39 -18.47
CA ASP A 81 23.94 5.71 -18.87
C ASP A 81 25.01 6.72 -19.37
N ALA A 82 25.27 7.74 -18.56
CA ALA A 82 26.20 8.83 -18.83
C ALA A 82 27.12 9.05 -17.62
N PHE A 83 28.19 8.25 -17.51
CA PHE A 83 29.06 8.20 -16.33
C PHE A 83 29.82 9.49 -16.04
N GLY A 84 29.87 10.43 -16.99
CA GLY A 84 30.44 11.77 -16.81
C GLY A 84 29.50 12.79 -16.15
N THR A 85 28.25 12.43 -15.82
CA THR A 85 27.25 13.38 -15.34
C THR A 85 26.54 12.82 -14.08
N THR A 86 26.39 13.66 -13.04
CA THR A 86 25.63 13.30 -11.84
C THR A 86 24.13 13.31 -12.13
N ALA A 87 23.38 12.44 -11.45
CA ALA A 87 21.92 12.49 -11.51
C ALA A 87 21.39 13.76 -10.84
N GLY A 88 20.52 14.49 -11.52
CA GLY A 88 19.79 15.65 -10.98
C GLY A 88 18.33 15.32 -10.62
N GLU A 89 17.80 14.19 -11.09
CA GLU A 89 16.43 13.80 -10.86
C GLU A 89 16.33 12.34 -10.40
N ALA A 90 15.32 12.04 -9.59
CA ALA A 90 14.95 10.66 -9.25
C ALA A 90 13.45 10.52 -9.09
N THR A 91 12.95 9.33 -9.38
CA THR A 91 11.57 8.91 -9.07
C THR A 91 11.63 7.65 -8.24
N VAL A 92 10.95 7.67 -7.09
CA VAL A 92 10.81 6.52 -6.19
C VAL A 92 9.33 6.20 -6.05
N GLY A 93 8.95 4.97 -6.30
CA GLY A 93 7.57 4.49 -6.23
C GLY A 93 7.39 3.47 -5.12
N TYR A 94 6.35 3.64 -4.31
CA TYR A 94 5.94 2.72 -3.25
C TYR A 94 4.46 2.41 -3.35
N THR A 95 4.06 1.18 -2.97
CA THR A 95 2.66 0.84 -2.70
C THR A 95 2.49 0.62 -1.21
N PHE A 96 1.50 1.30 -0.64
CA PHE A 96 1.15 1.25 0.79
C PHE A 96 -0.08 0.39 1.01
N ARG A 97 -0.11 -0.30 2.15
CA ARG A 97 -1.23 -1.14 2.60
C ARG A 97 -1.45 -0.99 4.09
N ALA A 98 -2.71 -0.86 4.51
CA ALA A 98 -3.11 -0.91 5.91
C ALA A 98 -4.48 -1.57 6.05
N TRP A 99 -4.80 -2.09 7.26
CA TRP A 99 -6.12 -2.72 7.47
C TRP A 99 -7.27 -1.72 7.55
N TYR A 100 -7.00 -0.50 8.03
CA TYR A 100 -8.02 0.53 8.27
C TYR A 100 -7.73 1.81 7.50
N ASN A 101 -8.78 2.44 6.96
CA ASN A 101 -8.68 3.72 6.24
C ASN A 101 -8.11 4.84 7.13
N THR A 102 -8.48 4.85 8.41
CA THR A 102 -7.97 5.85 9.38
C THR A 102 -6.47 5.73 9.60
N LEU A 103 -5.97 4.51 9.81
CA LEU A 103 -4.54 4.25 9.92
C LEU A 103 -3.81 4.61 8.62
N PHE A 104 -4.42 4.24 7.48
CA PHE A 104 -3.84 4.54 6.17
C PHE A 104 -3.64 6.04 5.96
N GLY A 105 -4.65 6.86 6.29
CA GLY A 105 -4.55 8.32 6.22
C GLY A 105 -3.43 8.88 7.11
N GLN A 106 -3.35 8.41 8.36
CA GLN A 106 -2.25 8.80 9.26
C GLN A 106 -0.86 8.46 8.70
N LYS A 107 -0.73 7.27 8.11
CA LYS A 107 0.53 6.82 7.50
C LYS A 107 0.90 7.59 6.23
N LYS A 108 -0.07 8.04 5.44
CA LYS A 108 0.18 8.95 4.32
C LYS A 108 0.80 10.27 4.80
N ASP A 109 0.19 10.89 5.80
CA ASP A 109 0.68 12.15 6.37
C ASP A 109 2.07 11.99 6.99
N GLU A 110 2.28 10.90 7.73
CA GLU A 110 3.57 10.54 8.32
C GLU A 110 4.65 10.37 7.24
N ALA A 111 4.34 9.64 6.16
CA ALA A 111 5.23 9.40 5.04
C ALA A 111 5.64 10.70 4.36
N GLU A 112 4.69 11.55 3.97
CA GLU A 112 5.02 12.83 3.33
C GLU A 112 5.86 13.74 4.22
N LYS A 113 5.51 13.83 5.52
CA LYS A 113 6.27 14.62 6.50
C LYS A 113 7.71 14.10 6.63
N GLY A 114 7.87 12.79 6.73
CA GLY A 114 9.20 12.17 6.83
C GLY A 114 10.04 12.39 5.59
N ILE A 115 9.47 12.24 4.39
CA ILE A 115 10.18 12.51 3.12
C ILE A 115 10.59 13.98 3.04
N LYS A 116 9.69 14.92 3.37
CA LYS A 116 10.03 16.35 3.40
C LYS A 116 11.20 16.64 4.36
N ASN A 117 11.26 15.95 5.50
CA ASN A 117 12.36 16.09 6.44
C ASN A 117 13.68 15.50 5.89
N VAL A 118 13.62 14.40 5.14
CA VAL A 118 14.80 13.85 4.46
C VAL A 118 15.32 14.83 3.42
N VAL A 119 14.44 15.34 2.55
CA VAL A 119 14.80 16.23 1.43
C VAL A 119 15.41 17.54 1.92
N ARG A 120 14.88 18.11 3.01
CA ARG A 120 15.41 19.35 3.62
C ARG A 120 16.88 19.29 4.05
N LYS A 121 17.45 18.08 4.21
CA LYS A 121 18.88 17.91 4.52
C LYS A 121 19.81 18.24 3.35
N THR A 122 19.25 18.30 2.13
CA THR A 122 19.99 18.59 0.90
C THR A 122 19.48 19.92 0.34
N GLU A 123 20.29 20.96 0.48
CA GLU A 123 19.95 22.29 -0.04
C GLU A 123 19.77 22.25 -1.58
N GLY A 124 18.72 22.90 -2.08
CA GLY A 124 18.39 22.93 -3.50
C GLY A 124 17.73 21.66 -4.05
N LEU A 125 17.40 20.68 -3.21
CA LEU A 125 16.62 19.51 -3.61
C LEU A 125 15.13 19.74 -3.34
N ASP A 126 14.31 19.60 -4.38
CA ASP A 126 12.84 19.69 -4.28
C ASP A 126 12.18 18.31 -4.32
N VAL A 127 10.96 18.21 -3.77
CA VAL A 127 10.14 17.01 -3.80
C VAL A 127 8.70 17.29 -4.19
N ARG A 128 8.15 16.43 -5.05
CA ARG A 128 6.72 16.40 -5.39
C ARG A 128 6.17 15.00 -5.14
N PHE A 129 4.91 14.93 -4.72
CA PHE A 129 4.18 13.69 -4.45
C PHE A 129 3.05 13.51 -5.45
N ARG A 130 2.83 12.27 -5.86
CA ARG A 130 1.66 11.87 -6.62
C ARG A 130 1.14 10.56 -6.05
N TRP A 131 -0.08 10.61 -5.49
CA TRP A 131 -0.82 9.43 -5.05
C TRP A 131 -1.66 8.91 -6.20
N ILE A 132 -1.68 7.59 -6.40
CA ILE A 132 -2.33 6.92 -7.53
C ILE A 132 -2.97 5.60 -7.10
N GLU A 133 -4.05 5.22 -7.78
CA GLU A 133 -4.76 3.96 -7.62
C GLU A 133 -5.25 3.73 -6.17
N PRO A 134 -6.12 4.62 -5.64
CA PRO A 134 -6.63 4.49 -4.29
C PRO A 134 -7.70 3.39 -4.21
N PHE A 135 -7.54 2.49 -3.25
CA PHE A 135 -8.54 1.52 -2.82
C PHE A 135 -8.79 1.71 -1.33
N ALA A 136 -10.03 1.99 -0.96
CA ALA A 136 -10.41 2.03 0.44
C ALA A 136 -10.44 0.60 1.03
N SER A 137 -10.12 0.47 2.32
CA SER A 137 -10.36 -0.79 3.03
C SER A 137 -11.84 -1.16 2.95
N CYS A 138 -12.13 -2.40 2.61
CA CYS A 138 -13.48 -2.93 2.69
C CYS A 138 -13.75 -3.37 4.13
N GLU A 139 -14.44 -2.54 4.91
CA GLU A 139 -14.76 -2.80 6.31
C GLU A 139 -16.18 -3.39 6.42
N ASN A 140 -16.25 -4.71 6.61
CA ASN A 140 -17.52 -5.44 6.68
C ASN A 140 -18.28 -5.13 7.96
N ASN A 141 -19.55 -4.76 7.81
CA ASN A 141 -20.50 -4.60 8.91
C ASN A 141 -20.82 -5.95 9.56
N ALA A 142 -20.86 -5.99 10.89
CA ALA A 142 -21.06 -7.23 11.65
C ALA A 142 -22.39 -7.92 11.35
N ASP A 143 -23.49 -7.14 11.23
CA ASP A 143 -24.84 -7.70 10.97
C ASP A 143 -24.93 -8.24 9.54
N ALA A 144 -24.30 -7.58 8.57
CA ALA A 144 -24.21 -8.05 7.19
C ALA A 144 -23.43 -9.37 7.11
N VAL A 145 -22.31 -9.50 7.83
CA VAL A 145 -21.54 -10.75 7.92
C VAL A 145 -22.36 -11.87 8.55
N GLN A 146 -23.11 -11.58 9.62
CA GLN A 146 -24.01 -12.56 10.26
C GLN A 146 -25.07 -13.10 9.27
N ARG A 147 -25.65 -12.21 8.46
CA ARG A 147 -26.61 -12.61 7.41
C ARG A 147 -25.97 -13.50 6.35
N ILE A 148 -24.74 -13.20 5.93
CA ILE A 148 -23.98 -14.04 4.98
C ILE A 148 -23.72 -15.43 5.57
N MET A 149 -23.33 -15.51 6.84
CA MET A 149 -23.08 -16.77 7.53
C MET A 149 -24.35 -17.63 7.58
N LEU A 150 -25.48 -17.06 8.00
CA LEU A 150 -26.77 -17.75 8.05
C LEU A 150 -27.25 -18.20 6.65
N ALA A 151 -27.02 -17.37 5.63
CA ALA A 151 -27.36 -17.72 4.25
C ALA A 151 -26.50 -18.88 3.74
N ALA A 152 -25.19 -18.88 4.04
CA ALA A 152 -24.29 -19.98 3.69
C ALA A 152 -24.73 -21.30 4.33
N GLU A 153 -25.07 -21.26 5.63
CA GLU A 153 -25.60 -22.42 6.35
C GLU A 153 -26.89 -22.95 5.71
N LYS A 154 -27.85 -22.07 5.41
CA LYS A 154 -29.12 -22.42 4.76
C LYS A 154 -28.94 -23.05 3.40
N CYS A 155 -27.91 -22.61 2.65
CA CYS A 155 -27.51 -23.15 1.35
C CYS A 155 -26.61 -24.40 1.46
N LYS A 156 -26.31 -24.87 2.66
CA LYS A 156 -25.38 -25.97 2.94
C LYS A 156 -23.97 -25.73 2.36
N LEU A 157 -23.55 -24.47 2.33
CA LEU A 157 -22.20 -24.06 1.94
C LEU A 157 -21.29 -23.97 3.16
N ASN A 158 -20.03 -24.35 3.01
CA ASN A 158 -19.07 -24.25 4.10
C ASN A 158 -18.64 -22.78 4.27
N TYR A 159 -18.92 -22.20 5.45
CA TYR A 159 -18.46 -20.88 5.83
C TYR A 159 -17.09 -20.96 6.51
N VAL A 160 -16.19 -20.06 6.13
CA VAL A 160 -14.85 -19.91 6.72
C VAL A 160 -14.68 -18.46 7.17
N GLU A 161 -14.58 -18.28 8.48
CA GLU A 161 -14.17 -16.98 9.02
C GLU A 161 -12.67 -16.80 8.83
N LYS A 162 -12.28 -15.77 8.04
CA LYS A 162 -10.88 -15.50 7.78
C LYS A 162 -10.24 -14.78 8.98
N PRO A 163 -9.14 -15.28 9.55
CA PRO A 163 -8.55 -14.67 10.75
C PRO A 163 -7.96 -13.28 10.47
N GLU A 164 -7.34 -13.09 9.32
CA GLU A 164 -6.70 -11.83 8.91
C GLU A 164 -7.32 -11.28 7.64
N PRO A 165 -7.31 -9.97 7.39
CA PRO A 165 -7.76 -9.40 6.12
C PRO A 165 -6.94 -9.91 4.93
N PHE A 166 -7.49 -9.78 3.74
CA PHE A 166 -6.70 -9.90 2.51
C PHE A 166 -5.86 -8.63 2.33
N SER A 167 -4.61 -8.79 1.89
CA SER A 167 -3.69 -7.67 1.69
C SER A 167 -3.81 -6.97 0.33
N TRP A 168 -4.72 -7.43 -0.54
CA TRP A 168 -5.07 -6.72 -1.78
C TRP A 168 -6.20 -5.72 -1.57
N GLY A 169 -6.31 -4.72 -2.46
CA GLY A 169 -7.38 -3.71 -2.47
C GLY A 169 -8.56 -4.13 -3.34
N GLU A 170 -9.72 -3.52 -3.09
CA GLU A 170 -10.98 -3.73 -3.82
C GLU A 170 -11.81 -2.45 -3.87
N ASP A 171 -12.51 -2.23 -4.96
CA ASP A 171 -13.40 -1.06 -5.14
C ASP A 171 -14.60 -1.07 -4.19
N PHE A 172 -15.01 -2.24 -3.70
CA PHE A 172 -16.16 -2.38 -2.81
C PHE A 172 -15.99 -1.66 -1.47
N GLY A 173 -14.77 -1.31 -1.09
CA GLY A 173 -14.48 -0.45 0.06
C GLY A 173 -15.17 0.90 -0.01
N LEU A 174 -15.38 1.46 -1.20
CA LEU A 174 -16.14 2.70 -1.39
C LEU A 174 -17.61 2.55 -0.96
N ILE A 175 -18.20 1.37 -1.19
CA ILE A 175 -19.58 1.07 -0.81
C ILE A 175 -19.68 0.87 0.71
N THR A 176 -18.77 0.10 1.32
CA THR A 176 -18.82 -0.19 2.76
C THR A 176 -18.47 1.01 3.63
N ASN A 177 -17.81 2.03 3.09
CA ASN A 177 -17.59 3.29 3.78
C ASN A 177 -18.86 4.14 3.91
N GLU A 178 -19.80 4.02 2.97
CA GLU A 178 -21.04 4.82 2.92
C GLU A 178 -22.23 4.05 3.48
N TYR A 179 -22.27 2.73 3.31
CA TYR A 179 -23.42 1.88 3.65
C TYR A 179 -23.02 0.66 4.48
N PRO A 180 -23.84 0.26 5.46
CA PRO A 180 -23.64 -0.99 6.18
C PRO A 180 -23.74 -2.20 5.22
N GLY A 181 -22.61 -2.75 4.84
CA GLY A 181 -22.51 -3.86 3.89
C GLY A 181 -21.40 -4.83 4.23
N ALA A 182 -21.26 -5.89 3.47
CA ALA A 182 -20.15 -6.81 3.58
C ALA A 182 -19.80 -7.44 2.23
N LEU A 183 -18.51 -7.50 1.96
CA LEU A 183 -17.92 -8.28 0.88
C LEU A 183 -17.61 -9.69 1.41
N PHE A 184 -17.87 -10.69 0.61
CA PHE A 184 -17.44 -12.06 0.88
C PHE A 184 -16.80 -12.69 -0.36
N GLY A 185 -15.97 -13.68 -0.14
CA GLY A 185 -15.37 -14.46 -1.21
C GLY A 185 -16.04 -15.80 -1.41
N LEU A 186 -15.99 -16.30 -2.64
CA LEU A 186 -16.28 -17.69 -2.95
C LEU A 186 -15.00 -18.39 -3.37
N GLY A 187 -14.71 -19.52 -2.75
CA GLY A 187 -13.56 -20.34 -3.10
C GLY A 187 -13.65 -20.82 -4.55
N ALA A 188 -12.59 -20.60 -5.31
CA ALA A 188 -12.45 -20.98 -6.72
C ALA A 188 -11.82 -22.36 -6.92
N GLY A 189 -11.21 -22.92 -5.89
CA GLY A 189 -10.45 -24.17 -5.89
C GLY A 189 -9.02 -23.98 -5.36
N THR A 190 -8.43 -25.05 -4.87
CA THR A 190 -7.07 -25.05 -4.32
C THR A 190 -5.98 -25.14 -5.38
N ASN A 191 -6.33 -25.53 -6.61
CA ASN A 191 -5.41 -25.72 -7.74
C ASN A 191 -5.45 -24.56 -8.77
N VAL A 192 -6.08 -23.43 -8.41
CA VAL A 192 -6.13 -22.23 -9.25
C VAL A 192 -5.00 -21.31 -8.80
N PRO A 193 -4.12 -20.82 -9.71
CA PRO A 193 -3.11 -19.82 -9.37
C PRO A 193 -3.74 -18.55 -8.80
N ALA A 194 -3.05 -17.94 -7.86
CA ALA A 194 -3.46 -16.65 -7.27
C ALA A 194 -3.25 -15.49 -8.24
#